data_50161de8a0089caeb007f16af9aa2976
#
_entry.id   50161de8a0089caeb007f16af9aa2976
#
_cell.length_a   1.000
_cell.length_b   1.000
_cell.length_c   1.000
_cell.angle_alpha   90.00
_cell.angle_beta   90.00
_cell.angle_gamma   90.00
#
_symmetry.space_group_name_H-M   'P 1'
#
loop_
_entity.id
_entity.type
_entity.pdbx_description
1 polymer ?
#
loop_
_entity_poly.entity_id
_entity_poly.type
_entity_poly.pdbx_seq_one_letter_code
_entity_poly.pdbx_strand_id
1 'polypeptide(L)'
;MLLVRAPVVAGQFYDVDPIRLNKQIQSAIERAKSDKRAMKKIDKKITAAVVPHAGYMYSGWVAAYFYSTIDRNSPKNYIIIGPNHSLAGSEYALMKKGLWKTPLGGVTIHENMANELLEKCELLEHDVIPHQYEHSIEVQLPFLQNRIREDFKFVPIAIKSEVADDSLLDGCRIVGKAIANTISRSKEKWIIIATSDFSHYVPQKLAEDVDNYVIKPILKLNEKAFFERIAEKHASVCGVGAIATAIVAAKTLGLKSGKLLKYATSADVSGDTSAVVGYATIIM
;
A
#
# COMPACT_ATOMS: atom_id res chain seq x y z
N MET A 1 -25.50 -9.92 -10.36
CA MET A 1 -25.42 -9.80 -8.90
C MET A 1 -24.15 -9.05 -8.56
N LEU A 2 -24.18 -8.03 -7.69
CA LEU A 2 -22.99 -7.31 -7.26
C LEU A 2 -22.14 -8.23 -6.38
N LEU A 3 -20.86 -8.43 -6.73
CA LEU A 3 -19.94 -9.20 -5.89
C LEU A 3 -19.58 -8.36 -4.66
N VAL A 4 -19.87 -8.85 -3.48
CA VAL A 4 -19.60 -8.17 -2.21
C VAL A 4 -18.54 -8.93 -1.44
N ARG A 5 -17.40 -8.26 -1.14
CA ARG A 5 -16.36 -8.79 -0.27
C ARG A 5 -16.57 -8.27 1.15
N ALA A 6 -16.78 -9.18 2.08
CA ALA A 6 -16.85 -8.85 3.50
C ALA A 6 -15.45 -8.54 4.08
N PRO A 7 -15.33 -7.74 5.15
CA PRO A 7 -14.06 -7.55 5.83
C PRO A 7 -13.60 -8.86 6.47
N VAL A 8 -12.30 -9.18 6.38
CA VAL A 8 -11.73 -10.43 6.91
C VAL A 8 -10.90 -10.22 8.17
N VAL A 9 -10.44 -9.00 8.44
CA VAL A 9 -9.61 -8.68 9.61
C VAL A 9 -10.23 -7.63 10.53
N ALA A 10 -11.51 -7.28 10.34
CA ALA A 10 -12.25 -6.45 11.28
C ALA A 10 -12.37 -7.15 12.65
N GLY A 11 -12.08 -6.44 13.73
CA GLY A 11 -12.01 -6.99 15.08
C GLY A 11 -10.65 -7.62 15.44
N GLN A 12 -9.75 -7.78 14.46
CA GLN A 12 -8.39 -8.30 14.67
C GLN A 12 -7.33 -7.23 14.35
N PHE A 13 -7.34 -6.66 13.14
CA PHE A 13 -6.38 -5.65 12.70
C PHE A 13 -6.85 -4.23 12.97
N TYR A 14 -8.15 -4.00 12.99
CA TYR A 14 -8.79 -2.72 13.31
C TYR A 14 -10.16 -2.97 13.97
N ASP A 15 -10.70 -1.98 14.66
CA ASP A 15 -11.94 -2.14 15.41
C ASP A 15 -13.14 -2.45 14.52
N VAL A 16 -13.99 -3.36 14.93
CA VAL A 16 -15.23 -3.73 14.23
C VAL A 16 -16.35 -2.70 14.46
N ASP A 17 -16.30 -1.96 15.57
CA ASP A 17 -17.25 -0.89 15.86
C ASP A 17 -16.87 0.37 15.07
N PRO A 18 -17.75 0.94 14.25
CA PRO A 18 -17.42 2.07 13.40
C PRO A 18 -17.05 3.35 14.18
N ILE A 19 -17.60 3.54 15.37
CA ILE A 19 -17.31 4.72 16.20
C ILE A 19 -15.90 4.59 16.77
N ARG A 20 -15.55 3.43 17.33
CA ARG A 20 -14.21 3.17 17.86
C ARG A 20 -13.16 3.18 16.77
N LEU A 21 -13.46 2.59 15.60
CA LEU A 21 -12.57 2.61 14.44
C LEU A 21 -12.27 4.05 13.97
N ASN A 22 -13.31 4.89 13.87
CA ASN A 22 -13.11 6.30 13.51
C ASN A 22 -12.25 7.05 14.56
N LYS A 23 -12.43 6.79 15.85
CA LYS A 23 -11.60 7.37 16.92
C LYS A 23 -10.14 6.89 16.82
N GLN A 24 -9.94 5.59 16.56
CA GLN A 24 -8.60 4.99 16.37
C GLN A 24 -7.86 5.66 15.21
N ILE A 25 -8.51 5.78 14.05
CA ILE A 25 -7.95 6.46 12.88
C ILE A 25 -7.66 7.94 13.16
N GLN A 26 -8.61 8.65 13.77
CA GLN A 26 -8.47 10.08 14.07
C GLN A 26 -7.27 10.34 15.00
N SER A 27 -7.12 9.53 16.05
CA SER A 27 -5.98 9.63 16.97
C SER A 27 -4.64 9.40 16.22
N ALA A 28 -4.58 8.42 15.35
CA ALA A 28 -3.38 8.17 14.53
C ALA A 28 -3.06 9.36 13.60
N ILE A 29 -4.07 9.95 12.95
CA ILE A 29 -3.94 11.13 12.10
C ILE A 29 -3.45 12.35 12.90
N GLU A 30 -3.97 12.58 14.08
CA GLU A 30 -3.56 13.69 14.94
C GLU A 30 -2.09 13.53 15.38
N ARG A 31 -1.70 12.30 15.76
CA ARG A 31 -0.31 11.97 16.07
C ARG A 31 0.61 12.28 14.89
N ALA A 32 0.26 11.85 13.67
CA ALA A 32 1.05 12.14 12.48
C ALA A 32 1.15 13.64 12.20
N LYS A 33 0.05 14.39 12.32
CA LYS A 33 0.02 15.84 12.11
C LYS A 33 0.84 16.63 13.13
N SER A 34 1.00 16.10 14.35
CA SER A 34 1.82 16.73 15.38
C SER A 34 3.31 16.69 15.09
N ASP A 35 3.76 15.77 14.23
CA ASP A 35 5.15 15.71 13.75
C ASP A 35 5.39 16.76 12.65
N LYS A 36 5.61 18.01 13.09
CA LYS A 36 5.86 19.14 12.19
C LYS A 36 7.06 18.93 11.25
N ARG A 37 8.06 18.13 11.67
CA ARG A 37 9.25 17.86 10.86
C ARG A 37 8.90 16.94 9.66
N ALA A 38 8.13 15.89 9.89
CA ALA A 38 7.65 15.02 8.83
C ALA A 38 6.69 15.77 7.89
N MET A 39 5.75 16.53 8.46
CA MET A 39 4.75 17.27 7.68
C MET A 39 5.37 18.35 6.77
N LYS A 40 6.49 18.97 7.15
CA LYS A 40 7.23 19.90 6.29
C LYS A 40 7.86 19.26 5.04
N LYS A 41 8.03 17.94 5.02
CA LYS A 41 8.60 17.20 3.87
C LYS A 41 7.56 16.96 2.75
N ILE A 42 6.29 17.23 3.01
CA ILE A 42 5.20 16.88 2.10
C ILE A 42 5.08 17.92 1.01
N ASP A 43 5.24 17.48 -0.23
CA ASP A 43 4.87 18.26 -1.41
C ASP A 43 3.35 18.13 -1.63
N LYS A 44 2.74 19.16 -2.20
CA LYS A 44 1.29 19.19 -2.42
C LYS A 44 0.79 18.14 -3.43
N LYS A 45 1.68 17.58 -4.26
CA LYS A 45 1.32 16.60 -5.30
C LYS A 45 1.94 15.25 -4.99
N ILE A 46 1.18 14.40 -4.30
CA ILE A 46 1.53 12.99 -4.09
C ILE A 46 0.86 12.17 -5.19
N THR A 47 1.64 11.32 -5.85
CA THR A 47 1.18 10.46 -6.94
C THR A 47 1.21 8.99 -6.52
N ALA A 48 2.17 8.61 -5.68
CA ALA A 48 2.25 7.26 -5.15
C ALA A 48 2.74 7.27 -3.68
N ALA A 49 2.43 6.19 -2.96
CA ALA A 49 2.90 5.99 -1.59
C ALA A 49 3.18 4.51 -1.30
N VAL A 50 4.10 4.25 -0.37
CA VAL A 50 4.24 2.96 0.31
C VAL A 50 3.70 3.12 1.72
N VAL A 51 2.82 2.20 2.15
CA VAL A 51 2.09 2.29 3.42
C VAL A 51 2.05 0.91 4.09
N PRO A 52 2.27 0.78 5.40
CA PRO A 52 2.21 -0.52 6.08
C PRO A 52 0.78 -1.06 6.19
N HIS A 53 0.67 -2.39 6.45
CA HIS A 53 -0.62 -3.08 6.53
C HIS A 53 -0.79 -4.02 7.74
N ALA A 54 0.08 -3.94 8.74
CA ALA A 54 -0.15 -4.62 10.00
C ALA A 54 -1.39 -4.05 10.74
N GLY A 55 -1.78 -4.70 11.82
CA GLY A 55 -2.88 -4.20 12.65
C GLY A 55 -2.67 -2.75 13.10
N TYR A 56 -3.76 -1.99 13.15
CA TYR A 56 -3.74 -0.54 13.43
C TYR A 56 -3.08 -0.19 14.76
N MET A 57 -3.13 -1.10 15.72
CA MET A 57 -2.43 -0.93 17.01
C MET A 57 -0.92 -0.74 16.78
N TYR A 58 -0.32 -1.49 15.85
CA TYR A 58 1.11 -1.48 15.60
C TYR A 58 1.52 -0.50 14.50
N SER A 59 0.90 -0.58 13.32
CA SER A 59 1.33 0.18 12.14
C SER A 59 0.42 1.35 11.76
N GLY A 60 -0.81 1.41 12.30
CA GLY A 60 -1.80 2.42 11.89
C GLY A 60 -1.33 3.85 12.08
N TRP A 61 -0.56 4.14 13.16
CA TRP A 61 0.01 5.46 13.37
C TRP A 61 1.13 5.82 12.39
N VAL A 62 1.83 4.81 11.84
CA VAL A 62 2.82 5.01 10.77
C VAL A 62 2.10 5.25 9.44
N ALA A 63 1.09 4.43 9.11
CA ALA A 63 0.24 4.61 7.94
C ALA A 63 -0.41 6.01 7.91
N ALA A 64 -0.81 6.52 9.07
CA ALA A 64 -1.45 7.82 9.23
C ALA A 64 -0.60 8.99 8.70
N TYR A 65 0.72 8.87 8.58
CA TYR A 65 1.55 9.90 7.98
C TYR A 65 1.16 10.16 6.51
N PHE A 66 0.90 9.12 5.72
CA PHE A 66 0.36 9.30 4.37
C PHE A 66 -1.08 9.80 4.40
N TYR A 67 -1.95 9.16 5.17
CA TYR A 67 -3.37 9.53 5.19
C TYR A 67 -3.62 10.93 5.75
N SER A 68 -2.75 11.46 6.60
CA SER A 68 -2.84 12.85 7.08
C SER A 68 -2.64 13.89 5.97
N THR A 69 -2.01 13.49 4.84
CA THR A 69 -1.80 14.36 3.68
C THR A 69 -3.02 14.46 2.78
N ILE A 70 -3.93 13.47 2.87
CA ILE A 70 -5.15 13.44 2.09
C ILE A 70 -6.10 14.50 2.62
N ASP A 71 -6.35 15.49 1.80
CA ASP A 71 -7.38 16.48 2.03
C ASP A 71 -8.75 15.93 1.55
N ARG A 72 -9.83 16.47 2.07
CA ARG A 72 -11.21 16.11 1.71
C ARG A 72 -11.53 16.38 0.24
N ASN A 73 -10.76 17.26 -0.41
CA ASN A 73 -10.82 17.58 -1.83
C ASN A 73 -9.77 16.83 -2.67
N SER A 74 -9.08 15.85 -2.08
CA SER A 74 -8.07 15.01 -2.74
C SER A 74 -8.68 14.14 -3.86
N PRO A 75 -7.84 13.54 -4.70
CA PRO A 75 -8.31 12.58 -5.70
C PRO A 75 -9.26 11.55 -5.11
N LYS A 76 -10.30 11.23 -5.86
CA LYS A 76 -11.37 10.31 -5.44
C LYS A 76 -11.10 8.87 -5.86
N ASN A 77 -9.96 8.58 -6.52
CA ASN A 77 -9.68 7.26 -7.08
C ASN A 77 -8.28 6.79 -6.70
N TYR A 78 -8.19 5.50 -6.38
CA TYR A 78 -6.96 4.87 -5.89
C TYR A 78 -6.69 3.56 -6.62
N ILE A 79 -5.42 3.30 -6.95
CA ILE A 79 -4.96 1.96 -7.27
C ILE A 79 -4.20 1.46 -6.06
N ILE A 80 -4.69 0.40 -5.41
CA ILE A 80 -4.08 -0.16 -4.21
C ILE A 80 -3.47 -1.50 -4.57
N ILE A 81 -2.15 -1.59 -4.44
CA ILE A 81 -1.36 -2.77 -4.80
C ILE A 81 -0.85 -3.38 -3.50
N GLY A 82 -1.17 -4.64 -3.25
CA GLY A 82 -0.71 -5.38 -2.07
C GLY A 82 -0.07 -6.71 -2.44
N PRO A 83 0.63 -7.35 -1.50
CA PRO A 83 1.05 -8.73 -1.65
C PRO A 83 -0.18 -9.67 -1.66
N ASN A 84 -0.01 -10.84 -2.25
CA ASN A 84 -0.91 -11.97 -2.10
C ASN A 84 -0.29 -12.96 -1.09
N HIS A 85 -0.64 -12.84 0.18
CA HIS A 85 -0.08 -13.69 1.24
C HIS A 85 -0.53 -15.15 1.15
N SER A 86 -1.67 -15.42 0.52
CA SER A 86 -2.18 -16.79 0.35
C SER A 86 -1.47 -17.57 -0.75
N LEU A 87 -0.78 -16.87 -1.65
CA LEU A 87 -0.20 -17.41 -2.89
C LEU A 87 -1.21 -18.13 -3.80
N ALA A 88 -2.50 -18.09 -3.49
CA ALA A 88 -3.56 -18.67 -4.32
C ALA A 88 -3.90 -17.77 -5.53
N GLY A 89 -4.45 -18.34 -6.60
CA GLY A 89 -4.90 -17.61 -7.79
C GLY A 89 -3.76 -17.08 -8.66
N SER A 90 -4.05 -16.07 -9.46
CA SER A 90 -3.13 -15.48 -10.44
C SER A 90 -1.96 -14.72 -9.80
N GLU A 91 -0.84 -14.61 -10.52
CA GLU A 91 0.37 -13.91 -10.04
C GLU A 91 0.13 -12.40 -9.91
N TYR A 92 -0.59 -11.81 -10.87
CA TYR A 92 -0.96 -10.41 -10.90
C TYR A 92 -2.47 -10.31 -10.98
N ALA A 93 -3.13 -10.45 -9.84
CA ALA A 93 -4.58 -10.53 -9.75
C ALA A 93 -5.22 -9.15 -9.59
N LEU A 94 -6.18 -8.83 -10.45
CA LEU A 94 -6.99 -7.63 -10.37
C LEU A 94 -8.47 -8.02 -10.24
N MET A 95 -9.16 -7.50 -9.21
CA MET A 95 -10.60 -7.66 -9.11
C MET A 95 -11.30 -6.53 -9.85
N LYS A 96 -11.97 -6.81 -10.99
CA LYS A 96 -12.47 -5.78 -11.90
C LYS A 96 -13.77 -5.11 -11.50
N LYS A 97 -14.58 -5.73 -10.63
CA LYS A 97 -15.87 -5.18 -10.19
C LYS A 97 -16.28 -5.69 -8.82
N GLY A 98 -17.10 -4.94 -8.12
CA GLY A 98 -17.66 -5.33 -6.83
C GLY A 98 -17.59 -4.23 -5.79
N LEU A 99 -17.95 -4.60 -4.57
CA LEU A 99 -17.98 -3.76 -3.39
C LEU A 99 -17.17 -4.43 -2.27
N TRP A 100 -16.24 -3.71 -1.69
CA TRP A 100 -15.56 -4.16 -0.46
C TRP A 100 -16.18 -3.49 0.75
N LYS A 101 -16.62 -4.28 1.73
CA LYS A 101 -17.19 -3.78 2.97
C LYS A 101 -16.13 -3.57 4.03
N THR A 102 -16.29 -2.52 4.81
CA THR A 102 -15.60 -2.26 6.07
C THR A 102 -16.64 -1.89 7.13
N PRO A 103 -16.28 -1.77 8.42
CA PRO A 103 -17.21 -1.23 9.41
C PRO A 103 -17.71 0.19 9.11
N LEU A 104 -16.97 0.96 8.29
CA LEU A 104 -17.34 2.33 7.89
C LEU A 104 -18.21 2.39 6.63
N GLY A 105 -18.59 1.26 6.04
CA GLY A 105 -19.40 1.21 4.84
C GLY A 105 -18.73 0.47 3.69
N GLY A 106 -19.34 0.56 2.50
CA GLY A 106 -18.82 -0.10 1.29
C GLY A 106 -17.97 0.84 0.44
N VAL A 107 -16.93 0.28 -0.20
CA VAL A 107 -16.12 0.98 -1.20
C VAL A 107 -16.22 0.23 -2.53
N THR A 108 -16.65 0.93 -3.57
CA THR A 108 -16.88 0.34 -4.90
C THR A 108 -15.58 0.30 -5.71
N ILE A 109 -15.39 -0.79 -6.44
CA ILE A 109 -14.30 -0.91 -7.41
C ILE A 109 -14.58 0.00 -8.62
N HIS A 110 -13.53 0.63 -9.14
CA HIS A 110 -13.61 1.47 -10.34
C HIS A 110 -13.55 0.60 -11.60
N GLU A 111 -14.71 0.09 -12.03
CA GLU A 111 -14.84 -0.91 -13.11
C GLU A 111 -14.19 -0.45 -14.43
N ASN A 112 -14.38 0.81 -14.83
CA ASN A 112 -13.82 1.31 -16.09
C ASN A 112 -12.28 1.26 -16.08
N MET A 113 -11.63 1.75 -15.01
CA MET A 113 -10.17 1.70 -14.89
C MET A 113 -9.66 0.27 -14.79
N ALA A 114 -10.37 -0.58 -14.04
CA ALA A 114 -10.02 -1.99 -13.90
C ALA A 114 -10.07 -2.74 -15.25
N ASN A 115 -11.12 -2.53 -16.04
CA ASN A 115 -11.23 -3.10 -17.38
C ASN A 115 -10.15 -2.57 -18.32
N GLU A 116 -9.87 -1.24 -18.30
CA GLU A 116 -8.84 -0.64 -19.12
C GLU A 116 -7.43 -1.20 -18.79
N LEU A 117 -7.14 -1.45 -17.52
CA LEU A 117 -5.88 -2.07 -17.09
C LEU A 117 -5.77 -3.52 -17.58
N LEU A 118 -6.86 -4.30 -17.50
CA LEU A 118 -6.88 -5.69 -17.99
C LEU A 118 -6.71 -5.75 -19.51
N GLU A 119 -7.27 -4.81 -20.25
CA GLU A 119 -7.12 -4.73 -21.72
C GLU A 119 -5.69 -4.33 -22.15
N LYS A 120 -4.99 -3.53 -21.35
CA LYS A 120 -3.68 -2.96 -21.69
C LYS A 120 -2.49 -3.69 -21.09
N CYS A 121 -2.71 -4.66 -20.20
CA CYS A 121 -1.66 -5.39 -19.52
C CYS A 121 -1.96 -6.89 -19.50
N GLU A 122 -1.28 -7.65 -20.35
CA GLU A 122 -1.47 -9.09 -20.49
C GLU A 122 -1.14 -9.89 -19.21
N LEU A 123 -0.31 -9.34 -18.33
CA LEU A 123 0.01 -9.99 -17.06
C LEU A 123 -1.10 -9.82 -16.00
N LEU A 124 -1.96 -8.80 -16.11
CA LEU A 124 -3.06 -8.60 -15.18
C LEU A 124 -4.22 -9.53 -15.53
N GLU A 125 -4.62 -10.34 -14.58
CA GLU A 125 -5.75 -11.25 -14.73
C GLU A 125 -6.91 -10.86 -13.81
N HIS A 126 -8.15 -10.99 -14.33
CA HIS A 126 -9.32 -10.86 -13.45
C HIS A 126 -9.46 -12.10 -12.58
N ASP A 127 -8.99 -11.97 -11.34
CA ASP A 127 -9.11 -13.04 -10.36
C ASP A 127 -9.57 -12.49 -9.01
N VAL A 128 -10.56 -13.12 -8.40
CA VAL A 128 -11.12 -12.76 -7.09
C VAL A 128 -10.48 -13.56 -5.95
N ILE A 129 -9.87 -14.71 -6.27
CA ILE A 129 -9.35 -15.65 -5.28
C ILE A 129 -8.28 -15.00 -4.39
N PRO A 130 -7.25 -14.31 -4.95
CA PRO A 130 -6.24 -13.64 -4.15
C PRO A 130 -6.78 -12.58 -3.20
N HIS A 131 -7.93 -12.00 -3.51
CA HIS A 131 -8.52 -10.92 -2.71
C HIS A 131 -9.43 -11.42 -1.59
N GLN A 132 -9.82 -12.71 -1.62
CA GLN A 132 -10.91 -13.22 -0.78
C GLN A 132 -10.59 -13.12 0.72
N TYR A 133 -9.35 -13.47 1.09
CA TYR A 133 -8.87 -13.48 2.48
C TYR A 133 -7.65 -12.57 2.70
N GLU A 134 -7.27 -11.79 1.68
CA GLU A 134 -6.13 -10.88 1.75
C GLU A 134 -6.48 -9.60 2.52
N HIS A 135 -5.64 -9.26 3.50
CA HIS A 135 -5.86 -8.13 4.39
C HIS A 135 -5.12 -6.84 3.99
N SER A 136 -4.01 -6.97 3.25
CA SER A 136 -3.10 -5.84 2.99
C SER A 136 -3.77 -4.63 2.32
N ILE A 137 -4.67 -4.89 1.37
CA ILE A 137 -5.47 -3.85 0.69
C ILE A 137 -6.64 -3.40 1.57
N GLU A 138 -7.29 -4.35 2.26
CA GLU A 138 -8.47 -4.07 3.10
C GLU A 138 -8.17 -3.02 4.17
N VAL A 139 -7.06 -3.14 4.88
CA VAL A 139 -6.71 -2.24 5.99
C VAL A 139 -6.44 -0.80 5.54
N GLN A 140 -6.27 -0.55 4.25
CA GLN A 140 -6.12 0.80 3.71
C GLN A 140 -7.46 1.54 3.58
N LEU A 141 -8.56 0.79 3.36
CA LEU A 141 -9.86 1.36 3.05
C LEU A 141 -10.47 2.21 4.18
N PRO A 142 -10.44 1.79 5.47
CA PRO A 142 -11.02 2.60 6.54
C PRO A 142 -10.32 3.96 6.71
N PHE A 143 -9.00 4.03 6.49
CA PHE A 143 -8.29 5.31 6.47
C PHE A 143 -8.79 6.24 5.37
N LEU A 144 -8.97 5.72 4.17
CA LEU A 144 -9.52 6.50 3.03
C LEU A 144 -10.94 6.96 3.32
N GLN A 145 -11.81 6.07 3.83
CA GLN A 145 -13.19 6.40 4.20
C GLN A 145 -13.26 7.50 5.28
N ASN A 146 -12.37 7.48 6.27
CA ASN A 146 -12.31 8.54 7.30
C ASN A 146 -11.84 9.88 6.71
N ARG A 147 -10.93 9.85 5.72
CA ARG A 147 -10.33 11.08 5.15
C ARG A 147 -11.15 11.72 4.06
N ILE A 148 -11.88 10.94 3.28
CA ILE A 148 -12.63 11.40 2.12
C ILE A 148 -14.12 11.45 2.47
N ARG A 149 -14.76 12.60 2.28
CA ARG A 149 -16.18 12.78 2.62
C ARG A 149 -17.15 12.27 1.56
N GLU A 150 -16.67 12.21 0.31
CA GLU A 150 -17.48 11.77 -0.82
C GLU A 150 -17.09 10.34 -1.19
N ASP A 151 -17.93 9.69 -1.98
CA ASP A 151 -17.65 8.35 -2.48
C ASP A 151 -16.40 8.38 -3.34
N PHE A 152 -15.43 7.57 -2.99
CA PHE A 152 -14.23 7.29 -3.78
C PHE A 152 -14.30 5.87 -4.34
N LYS A 153 -13.54 5.62 -5.39
CA LYS A 153 -13.42 4.29 -5.97
C LYS A 153 -11.96 3.84 -5.98
N PHE A 154 -11.77 2.53 -6.04
CA PHE A 154 -10.42 1.98 -6.08
C PHE A 154 -10.32 0.79 -7.03
N VAL A 155 -9.08 0.45 -7.41
CA VAL A 155 -8.74 -0.78 -8.13
C VAL A 155 -7.80 -1.59 -7.25
N PRO A 156 -8.18 -2.77 -6.77
CA PRO A 156 -7.31 -3.65 -6.00
C PRO A 156 -6.47 -4.50 -6.95
N ILE A 157 -5.15 -4.56 -6.69
CA ILE A 157 -4.21 -5.44 -7.39
C ILE A 157 -3.42 -6.21 -6.34
N ALA A 158 -3.46 -7.53 -6.38
CA ALA A 158 -2.68 -8.40 -5.52
C ALA A 158 -1.56 -9.07 -6.33
N ILE A 159 -0.32 -9.00 -5.84
CA ILE A 159 0.85 -9.53 -6.52
C ILE A 159 1.47 -10.64 -5.66
N LYS A 160 1.67 -11.82 -6.24
CA LYS A 160 2.49 -12.85 -5.59
C LYS A 160 3.95 -12.39 -5.55
N SER A 161 4.56 -12.43 -4.39
CA SER A 161 5.93 -11.94 -4.16
C SER A 161 6.71 -12.93 -3.29
N GLU A 162 6.65 -14.22 -3.65
CA GLU A 162 7.30 -15.29 -2.88
C GLU A 162 8.82 -15.19 -2.96
N VAL A 163 9.35 -14.92 -4.14
CA VAL A 163 10.78 -14.73 -4.38
C VAL A 163 11.01 -13.43 -5.12
N ALA A 164 11.94 -12.62 -4.63
CA ALA A 164 12.35 -11.38 -5.28
C ALA A 164 13.40 -11.66 -6.38
N ASP A 165 12.97 -12.22 -7.49
CA ASP A 165 13.81 -12.57 -8.64
C ASP A 165 13.58 -11.65 -9.85
N ASP A 166 14.35 -11.89 -10.93
CA ASP A 166 14.26 -11.09 -12.14
C ASP A 166 12.90 -11.24 -12.83
N SER A 167 12.23 -12.38 -12.74
CA SER A 167 10.90 -12.61 -13.34
C SER A 167 9.85 -11.71 -12.67
N LEU A 168 9.83 -11.68 -11.34
CA LEU A 168 8.96 -10.78 -10.60
C LEU A 168 9.27 -9.32 -10.91
N LEU A 169 10.56 -8.95 -10.98
CA LEU A 169 10.97 -7.58 -11.31
C LEU A 169 10.47 -7.15 -12.68
N ASP A 170 10.60 -8.00 -13.70
CA ASP A 170 10.14 -7.69 -15.05
C ASP A 170 8.61 -7.60 -15.13
N GLY A 171 7.89 -8.47 -14.45
CA GLY A 171 6.44 -8.37 -14.32
C GLY A 171 6.01 -7.06 -13.64
N CYS A 172 6.67 -6.66 -12.54
CA CYS A 172 6.43 -5.38 -11.89
C CYS A 172 6.68 -4.18 -12.81
N ARG A 173 7.68 -4.27 -13.71
CA ARG A 173 7.96 -3.25 -14.73
C ARG A 173 6.83 -3.14 -15.75
N ILE A 174 6.30 -4.27 -16.22
CA ILE A 174 5.20 -4.31 -17.17
C ILE A 174 3.94 -3.73 -16.53
N VAL A 175 3.54 -4.22 -15.36
CA VAL A 175 2.35 -3.76 -14.64
C VAL A 175 2.45 -2.29 -14.25
N GLY A 176 3.61 -1.86 -13.71
CA GLY A 176 3.83 -0.47 -13.31
C GLY A 176 3.74 0.52 -14.48
N LYS A 177 4.30 0.17 -15.65
CA LYS A 177 4.17 0.98 -16.88
C LYS A 177 2.72 1.02 -17.37
N ALA A 178 2.01 -0.10 -17.34
CA ALA A 178 0.60 -0.15 -17.73
C ALA A 178 -0.25 0.76 -16.85
N ILE A 179 -0.08 0.71 -15.53
CA ILE A 179 -0.75 1.59 -14.57
C ILE A 179 -0.46 3.07 -14.91
N ALA A 180 0.82 3.44 -15.06
CA ALA A 180 1.21 4.81 -15.33
C ALA A 180 0.62 5.33 -16.65
N ASN A 181 0.70 4.54 -17.72
CA ASN A 181 0.18 4.90 -19.04
C ASN A 181 -1.34 5.05 -19.03
N THR A 182 -2.06 4.24 -18.26
CA THR A 182 -3.52 4.32 -18.14
C THR A 182 -3.91 5.55 -17.33
N ILE A 183 -3.26 5.79 -16.19
CA ILE A 183 -3.50 6.98 -15.36
C ILE A 183 -3.20 8.28 -16.13
N SER A 184 -2.12 8.32 -16.91
CA SER A 184 -1.72 9.54 -17.64
C SER A 184 -2.73 9.99 -18.70
N ARG A 185 -3.55 9.07 -19.19
CA ARG A 185 -4.63 9.33 -20.16
C ARG A 185 -5.98 9.61 -19.50
N SER A 186 -6.10 9.31 -18.22
CA SER A 186 -7.34 9.54 -17.47
C SER A 186 -7.56 11.03 -17.20
N LYS A 187 -8.79 11.49 -17.33
CA LYS A 187 -9.21 12.83 -16.88
C LYS A 187 -9.38 12.91 -15.37
N GLU A 188 -9.44 11.79 -14.70
CA GLU A 188 -9.57 11.68 -13.24
C GLU A 188 -8.20 11.72 -12.57
N LYS A 189 -8.18 12.13 -11.31
CA LYS A 189 -6.95 12.11 -10.49
C LYS A 189 -6.85 10.79 -9.74
N TRP A 190 -5.68 10.19 -9.80
CA TRP A 190 -5.37 8.91 -9.20
C TRP A 190 -4.19 9.01 -8.24
N ILE A 191 -4.23 8.20 -7.17
CA ILE A 191 -3.08 7.94 -6.31
C ILE A 191 -2.84 6.42 -6.29
N ILE A 192 -1.57 6.02 -6.38
CA ILE A 192 -1.13 4.64 -6.27
C ILE A 192 -0.70 4.40 -4.82
N ILE A 193 -1.24 3.38 -4.18
CA ILE A 193 -0.83 2.93 -2.85
C ILE A 193 -0.23 1.53 -2.98
N ALA A 194 1.07 1.41 -2.76
CA ALA A 194 1.69 0.12 -2.52
C ALA A 194 1.65 -0.17 -1.03
N THR A 195 1.16 -1.32 -0.64
CA THR A 195 1.10 -1.68 0.77
C THR A 195 2.11 -2.76 1.11
N SER A 196 2.93 -2.52 2.14
CA SER A 196 4.00 -3.43 2.57
C SER A 196 4.45 -3.13 3.99
N ASP A 197 4.63 -4.18 4.77
CA ASP A 197 5.47 -4.15 5.95
C ASP A 197 6.92 -4.52 5.52
N PHE A 198 7.90 -4.20 6.37
CA PHE A 198 9.34 -4.42 6.10
C PHE A 198 9.85 -5.67 6.83
N SER A 199 10.96 -5.60 7.55
CA SER A 199 11.50 -6.77 8.27
C SER A 199 10.48 -7.43 9.19
N HIS A 200 10.49 -8.77 9.26
CA HIS A 200 9.58 -9.55 10.10
C HIS A 200 10.35 -10.42 11.08
N TYR A 201 9.96 -10.32 12.36
CA TYR A 201 10.37 -11.21 13.45
C TYR A 201 11.90 -11.32 13.64
N VAL A 202 12.60 -10.22 13.47
CA VAL A 202 14.04 -10.10 13.73
C VAL A 202 14.30 -9.09 14.86
N PRO A 203 15.47 -9.14 15.54
CA PRO A 203 15.83 -8.15 16.54
C PRO A 203 15.78 -6.72 15.98
N GLN A 204 15.30 -5.76 16.79
CA GLN A 204 15.05 -4.38 16.34
C GLN A 204 16.25 -3.74 15.63
N LYS A 205 17.45 -3.90 16.18
CA LYS A 205 18.65 -3.32 15.56
C LYS A 205 18.90 -3.87 14.15
N LEU A 206 18.67 -5.16 13.95
CA LEU A 206 18.80 -5.79 12.62
C LEU A 206 17.71 -5.28 11.67
N ALA A 207 16.44 -5.21 12.16
CA ALA A 207 15.34 -4.64 11.38
C ALA A 207 15.66 -3.22 10.90
N GLU A 208 16.10 -2.33 11.81
CA GLU A 208 16.46 -0.95 11.48
C GLU A 208 17.58 -0.87 10.43
N ASP A 209 18.63 -1.69 10.56
CA ASP A 209 19.77 -1.67 9.64
C ASP A 209 19.36 -2.20 8.24
N VAL A 210 18.63 -3.30 8.18
CA VAL A 210 18.14 -3.89 6.92
C VAL A 210 17.12 -2.99 6.25
N ASP A 211 16.12 -2.53 6.99
CA ASP A 211 15.04 -1.70 6.43
C ASP A 211 15.56 -0.37 5.92
N ASN A 212 16.43 0.30 6.69
CA ASN A 212 17.09 1.52 6.22
C ASN A 212 17.94 1.30 4.95
N TYR A 213 18.52 0.11 4.81
CA TYR A 213 19.28 -0.23 3.61
C TYR A 213 18.39 -0.41 2.40
N VAL A 214 17.27 -1.15 2.51
CA VAL A 214 16.33 -1.41 1.40
C VAL A 214 15.42 -0.22 1.08
N ILE A 215 15.18 0.69 2.02
CA ILE A 215 14.40 1.93 1.79
C ILE A 215 15.16 2.90 0.87
N LYS A 216 16.49 2.98 0.94
CA LYS A 216 17.27 3.94 0.14
C LYS A 216 17.00 3.87 -1.37
N PRO A 217 16.97 2.70 -2.05
CA PRO A 217 16.62 2.63 -3.46
C PRO A 217 15.15 3.02 -3.74
N ILE A 218 14.21 2.78 -2.82
CA ILE A 218 12.81 3.22 -2.97
C ILE A 218 12.78 4.75 -3.06
N LEU A 219 13.51 5.46 -2.19
CA LEU A 219 13.61 6.92 -2.22
C LEU A 219 14.27 7.47 -3.50
N LYS A 220 15.06 6.65 -4.20
CA LYS A 220 15.69 6.98 -5.48
C LYS A 220 14.90 6.50 -6.69
N LEU A 221 13.72 5.93 -6.49
CA LEU A 221 12.88 5.29 -7.50
C LEU A 221 13.68 4.28 -8.37
N ASN A 222 14.50 3.47 -7.73
CA ASN A 222 15.34 2.46 -8.37
C ASN A 222 14.87 1.05 -7.98
N GLU A 223 13.96 0.50 -8.78
CA GLU A 223 13.36 -0.81 -8.56
C GLU A 223 14.39 -1.95 -8.64
N LYS A 224 15.39 -1.82 -9.54
CA LYS A 224 16.44 -2.83 -9.67
C LYS A 224 17.31 -2.90 -8.41
N ALA A 225 17.83 -1.75 -7.96
CA ALA A 225 18.64 -1.70 -6.74
C ALA A 225 17.82 -2.10 -5.49
N PHE A 226 16.50 -1.92 -5.50
CA PHE A 226 15.63 -2.39 -4.43
C PHE A 226 15.63 -3.93 -4.38
N PHE A 227 15.44 -4.61 -5.51
CA PHE A 227 15.50 -6.07 -5.60
C PHE A 227 16.88 -6.62 -5.23
N GLU A 228 17.95 -6.03 -5.76
CA GLU A 228 19.33 -6.42 -5.43
C GLU A 228 19.56 -6.38 -3.92
N ARG A 229 19.06 -5.34 -3.21
CA ARG A 229 19.23 -5.22 -1.76
C ARG A 229 18.33 -6.16 -0.96
N ILE A 230 17.13 -6.46 -1.43
CA ILE A 230 16.28 -7.50 -0.86
C ILE A 230 17.00 -8.85 -0.89
N ALA A 231 17.55 -9.22 -2.04
CA ALA A 231 18.30 -10.47 -2.20
C ALA A 231 19.58 -10.49 -1.35
N GLU A 232 20.38 -9.41 -1.36
CA GLU A 232 21.64 -9.30 -0.59
C GLU A 232 21.42 -9.47 0.92
N LYS A 233 20.34 -8.90 1.46
CA LYS A 233 20.06 -8.93 2.91
C LYS A 233 19.09 -10.03 3.32
N HIS A 234 18.53 -10.80 2.38
CA HIS A 234 17.43 -11.72 2.63
C HIS A 234 16.30 -11.01 3.39
N ALA A 235 15.98 -9.77 2.98
CA ALA A 235 15.04 -8.93 3.70
C ALA A 235 13.61 -9.45 3.54
N SER A 236 12.91 -9.63 4.64
CA SER A 236 11.54 -10.19 4.67
C SER A 236 10.47 -9.12 4.43
N VAL A 237 10.61 -8.35 3.36
CA VAL A 237 9.62 -7.34 2.93
C VAL A 237 8.47 -8.04 2.21
N CYS A 238 7.25 -7.99 2.76
CA CYS A 238 6.13 -8.75 2.20
C CYS A 238 5.61 -8.19 0.86
N GLY A 239 5.63 -6.87 0.67
CA GLY A 239 5.12 -6.19 -0.53
C GLY A 239 6.19 -5.83 -1.56
N VAL A 240 7.21 -6.67 -1.77
CA VAL A 240 8.29 -6.38 -2.73
C VAL A 240 7.75 -6.04 -4.11
N GLY A 241 6.85 -6.89 -4.65
CA GLY A 241 6.21 -6.66 -5.96
C GLY A 241 5.35 -5.39 -5.98
N ALA A 242 4.59 -5.11 -4.92
CA ALA A 242 3.76 -3.92 -4.82
C ALA A 242 4.63 -2.64 -4.82
N ILE A 243 5.70 -2.61 -4.03
CA ILE A 243 6.65 -1.49 -3.96
C ILE A 243 7.32 -1.27 -5.32
N ALA A 244 7.86 -2.32 -5.95
CA ALA A 244 8.52 -2.21 -7.24
C ALA A 244 7.57 -1.69 -8.32
N THR A 245 6.36 -2.21 -8.38
CA THR A 245 5.32 -1.74 -9.32
C THR A 245 5.01 -0.25 -9.13
N ALA A 246 4.88 0.20 -7.87
CA ALA A 246 4.64 1.62 -7.56
C ALA A 246 5.85 2.50 -7.92
N ILE A 247 7.09 2.05 -7.69
CA ILE A 247 8.32 2.76 -8.11
C ILE A 247 8.31 2.95 -9.63
N VAL A 248 8.06 1.87 -10.39
CA VAL A 248 8.04 1.93 -11.85
C VAL A 248 6.94 2.87 -12.35
N ALA A 249 5.74 2.77 -11.78
CA ALA A 249 4.65 3.67 -12.14
C ALA A 249 4.99 5.14 -11.84
N ALA A 250 5.50 5.44 -10.64
CA ALA A 250 5.92 6.77 -10.24
C ALA A 250 6.99 7.35 -11.18
N LYS A 251 8.02 6.54 -11.50
CA LYS A 251 9.10 6.91 -12.42
C LYS A 251 8.57 7.18 -13.84
N THR A 252 7.66 6.34 -14.33
CA THR A 252 7.03 6.50 -15.66
C THR A 252 6.15 7.77 -15.72
N LEU A 253 5.50 8.13 -14.62
CA LEU A 253 4.75 9.40 -14.47
C LEU A 253 5.66 10.64 -14.29
N GLY A 254 6.98 10.47 -14.34
CA GLY A 254 7.96 11.56 -14.34
C GLY A 254 8.48 11.96 -12.97
N LEU A 255 8.12 11.26 -11.90
CA LEU A 255 8.67 11.52 -10.57
C LEU A 255 10.17 11.17 -10.52
N LYS A 256 10.93 11.85 -9.66
CA LYS A 256 12.39 11.72 -9.58
C LYS A 256 12.88 11.13 -8.24
N SER A 257 12.08 11.23 -7.20
CA SER A 257 12.44 10.74 -5.87
C SER A 257 11.22 10.52 -5.00
N GLY A 258 11.37 9.65 -4.01
CA GLY A 258 10.45 9.52 -2.88
C GLY A 258 10.98 10.19 -1.63
N LYS A 259 10.12 10.34 -0.62
CA LYS A 259 10.46 10.89 0.70
C LYS A 259 9.95 9.95 1.79
N LEU A 260 10.83 9.55 2.70
CA LEU A 260 10.45 8.83 3.91
C LEU A 260 9.80 9.82 4.90
N LEU A 261 8.54 9.60 5.22
CA LEU A 261 7.81 10.39 6.22
C LEU A 261 8.02 9.83 7.62
N LYS A 262 7.90 8.50 7.75
CA LYS A 262 8.08 7.80 9.03
C LYS A 262 8.62 6.40 8.81
N TYR A 263 9.51 5.98 9.67
CA TYR A 263 9.90 4.59 9.94
C TYR A 263 9.72 4.31 11.43
N ALA A 264 9.27 3.12 11.75
CA ALA A 264 9.13 2.63 13.11
C ALA A 264 9.09 1.09 13.11
N THR A 265 9.10 0.49 14.29
CA THR A 265 8.94 -0.96 14.47
C THR A 265 7.77 -1.25 15.40
N SER A 266 7.38 -2.52 15.48
CA SER A 266 6.37 -2.97 16.45
C SER A 266 6.80 -2.70 17.89
N ALA A 267 8.11 -2.63 18.17
CA ALA A 267 8.64 -2.31 19.50
C ALA A 267 8.28 -0.89 19.99
N ASP A 268 8.01 0.05 19.09
CA ASP A 268 7.52 1.40 19.44
C ASP A 268 6.19 1.38 20.18
N VAL A 269 5.46 0.25 20.12
CA VAL A 269 4.18 0.04 20.79
C VAL A 269 4.27 -1.05 21.84
N SER A 270 4.90 -2.20 21.54
CA SER A 270 4.98 -3.36 22.45
C SER A 270 6.08 -3.22 23.51
N GLY A 271 7.14 -2.45 23.22
CA GLY A 271 8.36 -2.42 24.02
C GLY A 271 9.27 -3.64 23.82
N ASP A 272 8.83 -4.67 23.11
CA ASP A 272 9.63 -5.87 22.84
C ASP A 272 10.53 -5.63 21.62
N THR A 273 11.83 -5.64 21.85
CA THR A 273 12.88 -5.43 20.84
C THR A 273 13.50 -6.72 20.31
N SER A 274 13.07 -7.88 20.83
CA SER A 274 13.66 -9.17 20.50
C SER A 274 13.23 -9.69 19.12
N ALA A 275 11.98 -9.43 18.73
CA ALA A 275 11.39 -9.85 17.46
C ALA A 275 10.38 -8.82 16.96
N VAL A 276 10.80 -7.94 16.06
CA VAL A 276 9.97 -6.83 15.59
C VAL A 276 9.51 -6.98 14.15
N VAL A 277 8.50 -6.20 13.79
CA VAL A 277 8.11 -5.93 12.39
C VAL A 277 8.40 -4.47 12.09
N GLY A 278 9.03 -4.21 10.94
CA GLY A 278 9.37 -2.87 10.47
C GLY A 278 8.23 -2.24 9.67
N TYR A 279 8.00 -0.94 9.85
CA TYR A 279 6.94 -0.17 9.18
C TYR A 279 7.50 1.11 8.59
N ALA A 280 7.16 1.40 7.33
CA ALA A 280 7.56 2.66 6.71
C ALA A 280 6.40 3.30 5.95
N THR A 281 6.32 4.63 6.01
CA THR A 281 5.49 5.43 5.12
C THR A 281 6.39 6.29 4.24
N ILE A 282 6.29 6.06 2.92
CA ILE A 282 7.06 6.75 1.89
C ILE A 282 6.07 7.38 0.90
N ILE A 283 6.31 8.63 0.48
CA ILE A 283 5.55 9.30 -0.58
C ILE A 283 6.43 9.55 -1.80
N MET A 284 5.77 9.52 -2.97
CA MET A 284 6.38 9.76 -4.29
C MET A 284 5.51 10.68 -5.11
#